data_8abb38cd82304d5df6585b9a45b26ae4
#
_entry.id   8abb38cd82304d5df6585b9a45b26ae4
#
_cell.length_a   1.000
_cell.length_b   1.000
_cell.length_c   1.000
_cell.angle_alpha   90.00
_cell.angle_beta   90.00
_cell.angle_gamma   90.00
#
_symmetry.space_group_name_H-M   'P 1'
#
loop_
_entity.id
_entity.type
_entity.pdbx_description
1 polymer ?
#
loop_
_entity_poly.entity_id
_entity_poly.type
_entity_poly.pdbx_seq_one_letter_code
_entity_poly.pdbx_strand_id
1 'polypeptide(L)'
;MFASSFSGLIAAGIFAGLDQVKGLAGWQWLFIIQGALSIVTALLAFAFLPDHPLTTRWLSPEQRQLAHNRIFTDTTDAREGTSVWTGLREAVVDWRTWAMCLMYNLHLSSVGFQNFLPTVMETLGYSRTITLVLTCPPYLLAATVGIVIAWTSGRWNERTWHITICKCIVMAGFIIPAATYNLGARMFGIFLFVGFSFGINNLLLAWISATLGQTNEKKSVALAICNTFGNVASVYTPYIWPKSDGPRYLKAWMASIAFSIGVIVIAWAMRITLQRQNKKMRRDHPELTNFYVY
;
A
#
# COMPACT_ATOMS: atom_id res chain seq x y z
N MET A 1 -7.33 4.99 -2.26
CA MET A 1 -7.83 4.50 -3.56
C MET A 1 -9.07 5.27 -4.03
N PHE A 2 -10.15 5.41 -3.23
CA PHE A 2 -11.28 6.28 -3.62
C PHE A 2 -10.83 7.70 -3.99
N ALA A 3 -9.99 8.32 -3.16
CA ALA A 3 -9.44 9.65 -3.46
C ALA A 3 -8.67 9.68 -4.79
N SER A 4 -7.89 8.64 -5.09
CA SER A 4 -7.15 8.52 -6.35
C SER A 4 -8.08 8.36 -7.56
N SER A 5 -9.23 7.69 -7.40
CA SER A 5 -10.26 7.57 -8.46
C SER A 5 -10.83 8.92 -8.85
N PHE A 6 -11.13 9.75 -7.85
CA PHE A 6 -11.73 11.06 -8.09
C PHE A 6 -10.71 12.15 -8.41
N SER A 7 -9.41 11.94 -8.11
CA SER A 7 -8.39 12.96 -8.38
C SER A 7 -8.28 13.32 -9.86
N GLY A 8 -8.35 12.34 -10.75
CA GLY A 8 -8.38 12.56 -12.20
C GLY A 8 -9.61 13.32 -12.68
N LEU A 9 -10.80 13.00 -12.12
CA LEU A 9 -12.05 13.68 -12.44
C LEU A 9 -12.04 15.14 -11.94
N ILE A 10 -11.56 15.36 -10.72
CA ILE A 10 -11.39 16.71 -10.14
C ILE A 10 -10.42 17.52 -11.00
N ALA A 11 -9.29 16.94 -11.37
CA ALA A 11 -8.31 17.60 -12.22
C ALA A 11 -8.90 17.93 -13.59
N ALA A 12 -9.62 17.00 -14.23
CA ALA A 12 -10.28 17.23 -15.51
C ALA A 12 -11.30 18.38 -15.42
N GLY A 13 -12.14 18.40 -14.38
CA GLY A 13 -13.11 19.47 -14.16
C GLY A 13 -12.46 20.84 -13.92
N ILE A 14 -11.40 20.88 -13.13
CA ILE A 14 -10.66 22.12 -12.85
C ILE A 14 -9.97 22.65 -14.12
N PHE A 15 -9.30 21.80 -14.87
CA PHE A 15 -8.65 22.22 -16.13
C PHE A 15 -9.66 22.64 -17.20
N ALA A 16 -10.85 22.06 -17.23
CA ALA A 16 -11.89 22.46 -18.18
C ALA A 16 -12.62 23.75 -17.79
N GLY A 17 -12.80 24.02 -16.48
CA GLY A 17 -13.64 25.12 -16.02
C GLY A 17 -12.92 26.29 -15.35
N LEU A 18 -11.72 26.10 -14.82
CA LEU A 18 -11.01 27.09 -14.02
C LEU A 18 -9.65 27.52 -14.59
N ASP A 19 -9.21 26.94 -15.73
CA ASP A 19 -7.94 27.36 -16.34
C ASP A 19 -8.03 28.82 -16.78
N GLN A 20 -7.03 29.62 -16.42
CA GLN A 20 -6.93 31.09 -16.62
C GLN A 20 -7.99 31.94 -15.93
N VAL A 21 -8.88 31.35 -15.13
CA VAL A 21 -9.85 32.13 -14.36
C VAL A 21 -9.11 32.94 -13.27
N LYS A 22 -9.38 34.24 -13.19
CA LYS A 22 -8.67 35.22 -12.34
C LYS A 22 -7.15 35.28 -12.56
N GLY A 23 -6.67 34.94 -13.76
CA GLY A 23 -5.25 34.94 -14.09
C GLY A 23 -4.45 33.76 -13.49
N LEU A 24 -5.13 32.77 -12.91
CA LEU A 24 -4.48 31.58 -12.34
C LEU A 24 -4.59 30.41 -13.31
N ALA A 25 -3.44 29.71 -13.50
CA ALA A 25 -3.42 28.49 -14.27
C ALA A 25 -4.17 27.34 -13.56
N GLY A 26 -4.72 26.40 -14.33
CA GLY A 26 -5.52 25.29 -13.80
C GLY A 26 -4.82 24.48 -12.69
N TRP A 27 -3.49 24.27 -12.79
CA TRP A 27 -2.72 23.58 -11.74
C TRP A 27 -2.70 24.37 -10.41
N GLN A 28 -2.72 25.69 -10.45
CA GLN A 28 -2.77 26.54 -9.22
C GLN A 28 -4.12 26.38 -8.53
N TRP A 29 -5.21 26.37 -9.29
CA TRP A 29 -6.55 26.07 -8.76
C TRP A 29 -6.63 24.67 -8.15
N LEU A 30 -6.00 23.68 -8.75
CA LEU A 30 -5.96 22.32 -8.22
C LEU A 30 -5.34 22.29 -6.82
N PHE A 31 -4.17 22.95 -6.64
CA PHE A 31 -3.51 23.03 -5.32
C PHE A 31 -4.32 23.83 -4.30
N ILE A 32 -4.94 24.94 -4.71
CA ILE A 32 -5.76 25.76 -3.80
C ILE A 32 -6.96 24.94 -3.28
N ILE A 33 -7.68 24.27 -4.16
CA ILE A 33 -8.88 23.50 -3.79
C ILE A 33 -8.49 22.29 -2.92
N GLN A 34 -7.48 21.52 -3.33
CA GLN A 34 -7.04 20.36 -2.56
C GLN A 34 -6.42 20.76 -1.21
N GLY A 35 -5.68 21.86 -1.18
CA GLY A 35 -5.13 22.42 0.06
C GLY A 35 -6.23 22.85 1.03
N ALA A 36 -7.24 23.58 0.54
CA ALA A 36 -8.37 24.01 1.37
C ALA A 36 -9.14 22.80 1.94
N LEU A 37 -9.44 21.79 1.11
CA LEU A 37 -10.11 20.56 1.56
C LEU A 37 -9.25 19.82 2.61
N SER A 38 -7.94 19.77 2.44
CA SER A 38 -7.02 19.14 3.40
C SER A 38 -7.04 19.86 4.75
N ILE A 39 -7.03 21.19 4.75
CA ILE A 39 -7.12 21.99 5.98
C ILE A 39 -8.44 21.74 6.70
N VAL A 40 -9.56 21.78 5.99
CA VAL A 40 -10.88 21.49 6.57
C VAL A 40 -10.92 20.10 7.17
N THR A 41 -10.44 19.09 6.44
CA THR A 41 -10.38 17.71 6.93
C THR A 41 -9.48 17.58 8.16
N ALA A 42 -8.33 18.26 8.20
CA ALA A 42 -7.44 18.26 9.35
C ALA A 42 -8.09 18.90 10.60
N LEU A 43 -8.81 19.99 10.44
CA LEU A 43 -9.55 20.62 11.54
C LEU A 43 -10.65 19.70 12.10
N LEU A 44 -11.40 19.05 11.20
CA LEU A 44 -12.39 18.05 11.61
C LEU A 44 -11.73 16.85 12.30
N ALA A 45 -10.63 16.35 11.77
CA ALA A 45 -9.89 15.26 12.38
C ALA A 45 -9.39 15.62 13.80
N PHE A 46 -8.86 16.81 13.98
CA PHE A 46 -8.42 17.29 15.28
C PHE A 46 -9.56 17.35 16.32
N ALA A 47 -10.78 17.66 15.88
CA ALA A 47 -11.96 17.70 16.74
C ALA A 47 -12.50 16.31 17.09
N PHE A 48 -12.45 15.34 16.15
CA PHE A 48 -13.18 14.06 16.27
C PHE A 48 -12.29 12.83 16.45
N LEU A 49 -10.98 12.89 16.12
CA LEU A 49 -10.12 11.70 16.26
C LEU A 49 -9.75 11.46 17.73
N PRO A 50 -9.89 10.21 18.23
CA PRO A 50 -9.42 9.82 19.54
C PRO A 50 -7.89 9.66 19.54
N ASP A 51 -7.22 10.00 20.66
CA ASP A 51 -5.78 9.78 20.82
C ASP A 51 -5.47 8.32 21.15
N HIS A 52 -5.77 7.92 22.39
CA HIS A 52 -5.55 6.56 22.90
C HIS A 52 -6.80 6.05 23.60
N PRO A 53 -7.02 4.71 23.66
CA PRO A 53 -8.18 4.16 24.34
C PRO A 53 -8.37 4.71 25.76
N LEU A 54 -7.30 4.82 26.55
CA LEU A 54 -7.35 5.27 27.94
C LEU A 54 -7.65 6.78 28.09
N THR A 55 -7.39 7.60 27.07
CA THR A 55 -7.57 9.06 27.10
C THR A 55 -8.78 9.54 26.31
N THR A 56 -9.43 8.65 25.57
CA THR A 56 -10.58 8.97 24.71
C THR A 56 -11.76 9.51 25.51
N ARG A 57 -12.21 10.74 25.22
CA ARG A 57 -13.19 11.48 26.04
C ARG A 57 -14.58 10.88 26.07
N TRP A 58 -15.04 10.26 24.97
CA TRP A 58 -16.41 9.72 24.85
C TRP A 58 -16.55 8.25 25.25
N LEU A 59 -15.50 7.59 25.70
CA LEU A 59 -15.57 6.24 26.26
C LEU A 59 -15.72 6.27 27.77
N SER A 60 -16.58 5.39 28.32
CA SER A 60 -16.64 5.18 29.77
C SER A 60 -15.33 4.58 30.29
N PRO A 61 -15.01 4.72 31.60
CA PRO A 61 -13.79 4.14 32.16
C PRO A 61 -13.66 2.63 31.90
N GLU A 62 -14.76 1.90 31.97
CA GLU A 62 -14.80 0.47 31.66
C GLU A 62 -14.52 0.16 30.20
N GLN A 63 -15.10 0.95 29.29
CA GLN A 63 -14.86 0.81 27.85
C GLN A 63 -13.40 1.15 27.48
N ARG A 64 -12.79 2.16 28.14
CA ARG A 64 -11.37 2.48 27.95
C ARG A 64 -10.47 1.31 28.32
N GLN A 65 -10.73 0.70 29.49
CA GLN A 65 -9.95 -0.44 29.96
C GLN A 65 -10.15 -1.66 29.05
N LEU A 66 -11.38 -1.93 28.63
CA LEU A 66 -11.69 -3.02 27.70
C LEU A 66 -10.98 -2.83 26.36
N ALA A 67 -11.02 -1.62 25.79
CA ALA A 67 -10.36 -1.31 24.54
C ALA A 67 -8.84 -1.44 24.63
N HIS A 68 -8.24 -0.97 25.73
CA HIS A 68 -6.82 -1.10 26.01
C HIS A 68 -6.39 -2.57 26.13
N ASN A 69 -7.12 -3.35 26.93
CA ASN A 69 -6.84 -4.77 27.12
C ASN A 69 -6.94 -5.57 25.82
N ARG A 70 -7.93 -5.27 24.97
CA ARG A 70 -8.07 -5.90 23.65
C ARG A 70 -6.86 -5.68 22.78
N ILE A 71 -6.37 -4.44 22.66
CA ILE A 71 -5.19 -4.13 21.83
C ILE A 71 -3.96 -4.87 22.35
N PHE A 72 -3.78 -4.92 23.67
CA PHE A 72 -2.65 -5.63 24.30
C PHE A 72 -2.73 -7.14 24.07
N THR A 73 -3.91 -7.72 24.24
CA THR A 73 -4.14 -9.16 24.08
C THR A 73 -4.00 -9.60 22.61
N ASP A 74 -4.37 -8.75 21.65
CA ASP A 74 -4.28 -9.05 20.23
C ASP A 74 -2.83 -8.92 19.66
N THR A 75 -1.90 -8.36 20.45
CA THR A 75 -0.50 -8.19 20.02
C THR A 75 0.33 -9.41 20.33
N THR A 76 0.92 -10.05 19.33
CA THR A 76 1.80 -11.22 19.51
C THR A 76 3.09 -10.82 20.19
N ASP A 77 3.46 -11.53 21.29
CA ASP A 77 4.68 -11.26 22.09
C ASP A 77 4.75 -9.80 22.58
N ALA A 78 3.58 -9.25 23.03
CA ALA A 78 3.49 -7.87 23.50
C ALA A 78 4.39 -7.65 24.73
N ARG A 79 5.12 -6.53 24.73
CA ARG A 79 6.01 -6.10 25.81
C ARG A 79 5.74 -4.65 26.16
N GLU A 80 6.00 -4.26 27.38
CA GLU A 80 5.97 -2.86 27.78
C GLU A 80 7.09 -2.09 27.07
N GLY A 81 6.73 -1.00 26.39
CA GLY A 81 7.68 -0.10 25.73
C GLY A 81 8.45 0.73 26.78
N THR A 82 9.74 0.92 26.55
CA THR A 82 10.59 1.66 27.48
C THR A 82 11.11 2.97 26.89
N SER A 83 11.56 2.96 25.65
CA SER A 83 12.16 4.15 24.99
C SER A 83 12.12 4.01 23.47
N VAL A 84 11.99 5.14 22.78
CA VAL A 84 12.08 5.21 21.31
C VAL A 84 13.43 4.68 20.81
N TRP A 85 14.53 4.97 21.53
CA TRP A 85 15.86 4.47 21.18
C TRP A 85 15.98 2.94 21.31
N THR A 86 15.32 2.36 22.33
CA THR A 86 15.23 0.90 22.46
C THR A 86 14.45 0.30 21.30
N GLY A 87 13.31 0.89 20.96
CA GLY A 87 12.52 0.47 19.81
C GLY A 87 13.27 0.56 18.47
N LEU A 88 14.07 1.62 18.28
CA LEU A 88 14.95 1.78 17.12
C LEU A 88 15.99 0.67 17.05
N ARG A 89 16.71 0.42 18.14
CA ARG A 89 17.71 -0.63 18.20
C ARG A 89 17.09 -2.01 17.92
N GLU A 90 15.96 -2.32 18.55
CA GLU A 90 15.24 -3.57 18.34
C GLU A 90 14.78 -3.74 16.89
N ALA A 91 14.26 -2.67 16.26
CA ALA A 91 13.83 -2.72 14.87
C ALA A 91 15.02 -2.92 13.91
N VAL A 92 16.14 -2.22 14.13
CA VAL A 92 17.32 -2.29 13.25
C VAL A 92 18.03 -3.64 13.37
N VAL A 93 18.11 -4.21 14.58
CA VAL A 93 18.77 -5.51 14.82
C VAL A 93 17.91 -6.69 14.35
N ASP A 94 16.59 -6.52 14.27
CA ASP A 94 15.70 -7.58 13.82
C ASP A 94 15.81 -7.78 12.30
N TRP A 95 16.37 -8.90 11.86
CA TRP A 95 16.52 -9.24 10.44
C TRP A 95 15.17 -9.27 9.70
N ARG A 96 14.06 -9.53 10.39
CA ARG A 96 12.70 -9.51 9.81
C ARG A 96 12.34 -8.12 9.31
N THR A 97 12.81 -7.07 9.99
CA THR A 97 12.63 -5.68 9.53
C THR A 97 13.23 -5.50 8.13
N TRP A 98 14.44 -5.96 7.90
CA TRP A 98 15.11 -5.82 6.60
C TRP A 98 14.49 -6.67 5.50
N ALA A 99 14.04 -7.90 5.82
CA ALA A 99 13.32 -8.74 4.90
C ALA A 99 11.98 -8.08 4.47
N MET A 100 11.24 -7.52 5.43
CA MET A 100 10.01 -6.77 5.15
C MET A 100 10.27 -5.47 4.39
N CYS A 101 11.36 -4.74 4.70
CA CYS A 101 11.80 -3.57 3.95
C CYS A 101 12.05 -3.90 2.47
N LEU A 102 12.81 -4.96 2.22
CA LEU A 102 13.11 -5.40 0.85
C LEU A 102 11.83 -5.82 0.11
N MET A 103 10.97 -6.60 0.76
CA MET A 103 9.69 -7.00 0.18
C MET A 103 8.81 -5.80 -0.16
N TYR A 104 8.75 -4.81 0.72
CA TYR A 104 7.96 -3.60 0.51
C TYR A 104 8.57 -2.70 -0.58
N ASN A 105 9.91 -2.56 -0.63
CA ASN A 105 10.60 -1.85 -1.70
C ASN A 105 10.33 -2.49 -3.07
N LEU A 106 10.48 -3.81 -3.19
CA LEU A 106 10.18 -4.54 -4.43
C LEU A 106 8.71 -4.38 -4.83
N HIS A 107 7.79 -4.37 -3.85
CA HIS A 107 6.39 -4.11 -4.12
C HIS A 107 6.18 -2.71 -4.71
N LEU A 108 6.70 -1.65 -4.07
CA LEU A 108 6.58 -0.28 -4.58
C LEU A 108 7.28 -0.11 -5.93
N SER A 109 8.40 -0.80 -6.16
CA SER A 109 9.06 -0.84 -7.46
C SER A 109 8.16 -1.42 -8.55
N SER A 110 7.44 -2.50 -8.25
CA SER A 110 6.49 -3.09 -9.20
C SER A 110 5.26 -2.20 -9.45
N VAL A 111 4.94 -1.28 -8.54
CA VAL A 111 3.83 -0.31 -8.64
C VAL A 111 4.29 1.03 -9.25
N GLY A 112 5.57 1.17 -9.59
CA GLY A 112 6.14 2.38 -10.19
C GLY A 112 5.42 2.86 -11.46
N PHE A 113 4.67 1.98 -12.15
CA PHE A 113 3.82 2.33 -13.29
C PHE A 113 2.79 3.42 -12.97
N GLN A 114 2.38 3.57 -11.72
CA GLN A 114 1.32 4.54 -11.35
C GLN A 114 1.67 5.97 -11.74
N ASN A 115 2.96 6.33 -11.70
CA ASN A 115 3.44 7.65 -12.10
C ASN A 115 3.39 7.84 -13.63
N PHE A 116 3.34 6.75 -14.39
CA PHE A 116 3.33 6.72 -15.85
C PHE A 116 2.01 6.24 -16.44
N LEU A 117 1.02 5.93 -15.60
CA LEU A 117 -0.28 5.45 -16.05
C LEU A 117 -0.96 6.41 -17.05
N PRO A 118 -0.99 7.74 -16.82
CA PRO A 118 -1.53 8.67 -17.83
C PRO A 118 -0.76 8.59 -19.15
N THR A 119 0.57 8.54 -19.11
CA THR A 119 1.41 8.42 -20.32
C THR A 119 1.16 7.11 -21.08
N VAL A 120 1.00 6.00 -20.35
CA VAL A 120 0.64 4.71 -20.96
C VAL A 120 -0.75 4.77 -21.58
N MET A 121 -1.70 5.43 -20.92
CA MET A 121 -3.05 5.64 -21.45
C MET A 121 -3.08 6.58 -22.68
N GLU A 122 -2.23 7.61 -22.73
CA GLU A 122 -2.08 8.47 -23.91
C GLU A 122 -1.64 7.67 -25.15
N THR A 123 -0.83 6.59 -24.99
CA THR A 123 -0.46 5.70 -26.10
C THR A 123 -1.66 4.92 -26.69
N LEU A 124 -2.81 4.97 -26.04
CA LEU A 124 -4.05 4.39 -26.55
C LEU A 124 -4.80 5.33 -27.53
N GLY A 125 -4.28 6.56 -27.76
CA GLY A 125 -4.82 7.51 -28.74
C GLY A 125 -5.99 8.35 -28.24
N TYR A 126 -6.25 8.40 -26.94
CA TYR A 126 -7.30 9.25 -26.37
C TYR A 126 -6.81 10.68 -26.07
N SER A 127 -7.75 11.64 -26.06
CA SER A 127 -7.48 12.99 -25.60
C SER A 127 -7.07 13.02 -24.13
N ARG A 128 -6.35 14.06 -23.71
CA ARG A 128 -5.87 14.21 -22.32
C ARG A 128 -7.00 14.12 -21.28
N THR A 129 -8.14 14.76 -21.56
CA THR A 129 -9.31 14.73 -20.69
C THR A 129 -9.89 13.32 -20.55
N ILE A 130 -10.09 12.62 -21.69
CA ILE A 130 -10.59 11.24 -21.70
C ILE A 130 -9.61 10.32 -20.99
N THR A 131 -8.32 10.49 -21.19
CA THR A 131 -7.27 9.74 -20.50
C THR A 131 -7.38 9.86 -18.98
N LEU A 132 -7.58 11.06 -18.45
CA LEU A 132 -7.77 11.28 -17.01
C LEU A 132 -9.07 10.62 -16.49
N VAL A 133 -10.16 10.70 -17.24
CA VAL A 133 -11.42 10.03 -16.87
C VAL A 133 -11.28 8.52 -16.89
N LEU A 134 -10.59 7.95 -17.87
CA LEU A 134 -10.35 6.51 -17.99
C LEU A 134 -9.46 5.91 -16.89
N THR A 135 -8.73 6.74 -16.13
CA THR A 135 -8.01 6.23 -14.95
C THR A 135 -8.94 5.93 -13.78
N CYS A 136 -10.13 6.54 -13.71
CA CYS A 136 -11.05 6.38 -12.59
C CYS A 136 -11.54 4.92 -12.40
N PRO A 137 -12.05 4.19 -13.42
CA PRO A 137 -12.58 2.84 -13.23
C PRO A 137 -11.55 1.82 -12.69
N PRO A 138 -10.29 1.77 -13.15
CA PRO A 138 -9.27 0.88 -12.55
C PRO A 138 -8.99 1.18 -11.08
N TYR A 139 -9.01 2.45 -10.66
CA TYR A 139 -8.83 2.81 -9.26
C TYR A 139 -10.06 2.49 -8.39
N LEU A 140 -11.28 2.57 -8.93
CA LEU A 140 -12.48 2.08 -8.23
C LEU A 140 -12.42 0.57 -8.02
N LEU A 141 -12.00 -0.18 -9.04
CA LEU A 141 -11.74 -1.62 -8.90
C LEU A 141 -10.69 -1.87 -7.80
N ALA A 142 -9.60 -1.10 -7.80
CA ALA A 142 -8.54 -1.22 -6.79
C ALA A 142 -9.05 -0.95 -5.35
N ALA A 143 -9.97 -0.01 -5.18
CA ALA A 143 -10.61 0.26 -3.90
C ALA A 143 -11.46 -0.92 -3.44
N THR A 144 -12.30 -1.46 -4.31
CA THR A 144 -13.17 -2.61 -4.02
C THR A 144 -12.35 -3.87 -3.71
N VAL A 145 -11.39 -4.19 -4.58
CA VAL A 145 -10.49 -5.35 -4.40
C VAL A 145 -9.67 -5.20 -3.12
N GLY A 146 -9.19 -3.98 -2.82
CA GLY A 146 -8.43 -3.71 -1.60
C GLY A 146 -9.25 -3.97 -0.32
N ILE A 147 -10.53 -3.61 -0.30
CA ILE A 147 -11.44 -3.91 0.83
C ILE A 147 -11.65 -5.42 0.96
N VAL A 148 -11.92 -6.12 -0.14
CA VAL A 148 -12.14 -7.57 -0.17
C VAL A 148 -10.89 -8.30 0.34
N ILE A 149 -9.70 -7.95 -0.17
CA ILE A 149 -8.43 -8.53 0.25
C ILE A 149 -8.18 -8.29 1.75
N ALA A 150 -8.38 -7.07 2.23
CA ALA A 150 -8.17 -6.73 3.63
C ALA A 150 -9.12 -7.53 4.55
N TRP A 151 -10.40 -7.62 4.17
CA TRP A 151 -11.40 -8.37 4.92
C TRP A 151 -11.13 -9.87 4.92
N THR A 152 -10.89 -10.48 3.75
CA THR A 152 -10.65 -11.93 3.64
C THR A 152 -9.35 -12.33 4.31
N SER A 153 -8.28 -11.57 4.12
CA SER A 153 -6.99 -11.82 4.76
C SER A 153 -7.06 -11.68 6.28
N GLY A 154 -7.83 -10.71 6.80
CA GLY A 154 -8.09 -10.58 8.23
C GLY A 154 -8.93 -11.74 8.77
N ARG A 155 -9.99 -12.15 8.05
CA ARG A 155 -10.91 -13.24 8.46
C ARG A 155 -10.22 -14.60 8.53
N TRP A 156 -9.29 -14.89 7.62
CA TRP A 156 -8.58 -16.17 7.57
C TRP A 156 -7.19 -16.14 8.21
N ASN A 157 -6.78 -14.99 8.76
CA ASN A 157 -5.44 -14.77 9.33
C ASN A 157 -4.31 -15.23 8.40
N GLU A 158 -4.46 -14.96 7.08
CA GLU A 158 -3.58 -15.43 6.04
C GLU A 158 -3.13 -14.25 5.16
N ARG A 159 -1.82 -14.11 4.94
CA ARG A 159 -1.22 -13.02 4.18
C ARG A 159 -0.56 -13.50 2.88
N THR A 160 0.19 -14.59 2.95
CA THR A 160 1.08 -15.05 1.87
C THR A 160 0.31 -15.46 0.62
N TRP A 161 -0.80 -16.21 0.77
CA TRP A 161 -1.61 -16.64 -0.36
C TRP A 161 -2.31 -15.46 -1.03
N HIS A 162 -2.82 -14.51 -0.25
CA HIS A 162 -3.45 -13.30 -0.81
C HIS A 162 -2.43 -12.49 -1.62
N ILE A 163 -1.21 -12.30 -1.11
CA ILE A 163 -0.12 -11.64 -1.83
C ILE A 163 0.21 -12.41 -3.11
N THR A 164 0.36 -13.72 -3.03
CA THR A 164 0.73 -14.58 -4.17
C THR A 164 -0.29 -14.51 -5.28
N ILE A 165 -1.57 -14.75 -4.96
CA ILE A 165 -2.66 -14.74 -5.95
C ILE A 165 -2.76 -13.36 -6.61
N CYS A 166 -2.78 -12.29 -5.82
CA CYS A 166 -2.86 -10.94 -6.36
C CYS A 166 -1.65 -10.58 -7.22
N LYS A 167 -0.42 -10.98 -6.81
CA LYS A 167 0.79 -10.75 -7.62
C LYS A 167 0.76 -11.55 -8.93
N CYS A 168 0.24 -12.77 -8.95
CA CYS A 168 0.05 -13.53 -10.18
C CYS A 168 -0.92 -12.82 -11.14
N ILE A 169 -2.03 -12.28 -10.63
CA ILE A 169 -2.97 -11.50 -11.44
C ILE A 169 -2.32 -10.22 -11.97
N VAL A 170 -1.56 -9.52 -11.13
CA VAL A 170 -0.81 -8.32 -11.53
C VAL A 170 0.21 -8.63 -12.63
N MET A 171 0.97 -9.73 -12.51
CA MET A 171 1.92 -10.15 -13.54
C MET A 171 1.23 -10.49 -14.85
N ALA A 172 0.08 -11.18 -14.82
CA ALA A 172 -0.73 -11.39 -16.02
C ALA A 172 -1.16 -10.06 -16.65
N GLY A 173 -1.56 -9.08 -15.80
CA GLY A 173 -1.87 -7.72 -16.22
C GLY A 173 -0.70 -7.00 -16.90
N PHE A 174 0.55 -7.25 -16.50
CA PHE A 174 1.74 -6.69 -17.15
C PHE A 174 2.10 -7.39 -18.46
N ILE A 175 1.88 -8.70 -18.56
CA ILE A 175 2.17 -9.48 -19.77
C ILE A 175 1.27 -9.06 -20.92
N ILE A 176 -0.03 -8.82 -20.67
CA ILE A 176 -1.00 -8.52 -21.73
C ILE A 176 -0.60 -7.27 -22.55
N PRO A 177 -0.36 -6.07 -21.96
CA PRO A 177 0.02 -4.90 -22.74
C PRO A 177 1.42 -5.01 -23.37
N ALA A 178 2.30 -5.87 -22.85
CA ALA A 178 3.58 -6.17 -23.44
C ALA A 178 3.44 -7.06 -24.71
N ALA A 179 2.45 -7.95 -24.73
CA ALA A 179 2.27 -8.94 -25.79
C ALA A 179 1.43 -8.46 -26.98
N THR A 180 0.52 -7.48 -26.78
CA THR A 180 -0.42 -7.06 -27.83
C THR A 180 -0.59 -5.56 -27.97
N TYR A 181 -0.96 -5.13 -29.17
CA TYR A 181 -1.38 -3.77 -29.49
C TYR A 181 -2.91 -3.58 -29.45
N ASN A 182 -3.68 -4.65 -29.28
CA ASN A 182 -5.13 -4.55 -29.21
C ASN A 182 -5.54 -3.67 -28.02
N LEU A 183 -6.29 -2.60 -28.32
CA LEU A 183 -6.70 -1.59 -27.36
C LEU A 183 -7.49 -2.19 -26.18
N GLY A 184 -8.46 -3.04 -26.46
CA GLY A 184 -9.29 -3.67 -25.43
C GLY A 184 -8.49 -4.58 -24.51
N ALA A 185 -7.56 -5.37 -25.07
CA ALA A 185 -6.67 -6.24 -24.29
C ALA A 185 -5.73 -5.41 -23.39
N ARG A 186 -5.15 -4.31 -23.90
CA ARG A 186 -4.30 -3.43 -23.11
C ARG A 186 -5.07 -2.77 -21.97
N MET A 187 -6.29 -2.30 -22.23
CA MET A 187 -7.17 -1.77 -21.18
C MET A 187 -7.49 -2.83 -20.13
N PHE A 188 -7.82 -4.05 -20.54
CA PHE A 188 -8.06 -5.15 -19.61
C PHE A 188 -6.83 -5.45 -18.74
N GLY A 189 -5.63 -5.45 -19.33
CA GLY A 189 -4.37 -5.57 -18.58
C GLY A 189 -4.22 -4.47 -17.53
N ILE A 190 -4.54 -3.20 -17.88
CA ILE A 190 -4.51 -2.08 -16.94
C ILE A 190 -5.47 -2.30 -15.76
N PHE A 191 -6.67 -2.77 -16.02
CA PHE A 191 -7.62 -3.12 -14.95
C PHE A 191 -7.06 -4.18 -14.00
N LEU A 192 -6.38 -5.21 -14.53
CA LEU A 192 -5.78 -6.26 -13.70
C LEU A 192 -4.66 -5.73 -12.84
N PHE A 193 -3.66 -5.06 -13.43
CA PHE A 193 -2.51 -4.66 -12.63
C PHE A 193 -2.80 -3.49 -11.69
N VAL A 194 -3.61 -2.51 -12.08
CA VAL A 194 -4.02 -1.42 -11.18
C VAL A 194 -4.95 -1.96 -10.09
N GLY A 195 -5.98 -2.73 -10.48
CA GLY A 195 -6.99 -3.23 -9.57
C GLY A 195 -6.43 -4.07 -8.41
N PHE A 196 -5.44 -4.91 -8.68
CA PHE A 196 -4.91 -5.84 -7.68
C PHE A 196 -3.64 -5.35 -6.96
N SER A 197 -2.89 -4.38 -7.51
CA SER A 197 -1.65 -3.92 -6.87
C SER A 197 -1.86 -3.20 -5.55
N PHE A 198 -2.86 -2.34 -5.47
CA PHE A 198 -3.01 -1.45 -4.31
C PHE A 198 -3.52 -2.14 -3.04
N GLY A 199 -4.29 -3.22 -3.18
CA GLY A 199 -4.71 -4.04 -2.04
C GLY A 199 -3.53 -4.68 -1.32
N ILE A 200 -2.51 -5.08 -2.08
CA ILE A 200 -1.27 -5.68 -1.54
C ILE A 200 -0.51 -4.68 -0.68
N ASN A 201 -0.47 -3.40 -1.05
CA ASN A 201 0.22 -2.36 -0.29
C ASN A 201 -0.25 -2.30 1.17
N ASN A 202 -1.55 -2.22 1.37
CA ASN A 202 -2.14 -2.18 2.72
C ASN A 202 -1.92 -3.50 3.47
N LEU A 203 -1.98 -4.63 2.75
CA LEU A 203 -1.75 -5.95 3.32
C LEU A 203 -0.30 -6.11 3.82
N LEU A 204 0.68 -5.61 3.09
CA LEU A 204 2.09 -5.62 3.49
C LEU A 204 2.33 -4.76 4.73
N LEU A 205 1.79 -3.53 4.77
CA LEU A 205 1.91 -2.67 5.96
C LEU A 205 1.25 -3.29 7.20
N ALA A 206 0.08 -3.91 7.02
CA ALA A 206 -0.58 -4.64 8.10
C ALA A 206 0.25 -5.85 8.56
N TRP A 207 0.91 -6.56 7.64
CA TRP A 207 1.77 -7.70 7.98
C TRP A 207 3.04 -7.26 8.71
N ILE A 208 3.69 -6.16 8.26
CA ILE A 208 4.83 -5.53 8.95
C ILE A 208 4.43 -5.17 10.38
N SER A 209 3.30 -4.48 10.53
CA SER A 209 2.77 -4.07 11.83
C SER A 209 2.47 -5.24 12.78
N ALA A 210 1.93 -6.35 12.26
CA ALA A 210 1.62 -7.54 13.05
C ALA A 210 2.89 -8.34 13.40
N THR A 211 3.87 -8.41 12.50
CA THR A 211 5.10 -9.21 12.71
C THR A 211 6.10 -8.50 13.62
N LEU A 212 6.18 -7.18 13.57
CA LEU A 212 7.16 -6.35 14.30
C LEU A 212 6.52 -5.52 15.41
N GLY A 213 5.35 -5.93 15.88
CA GLY A 213 4.52 -5.19 16.82
C GLY A 213 4.74 -5.50 18.30
N GLN A 214 5.91 -6.02 18.71
CA GLN A 214 6.17 -6.45 20.10
C GLN A 214 6.06 -5.30 21.10
N THR A 215 6.55 -4.11 20.71
CA THR A 215 6.36 -2.86 21.43
C THR A 215 5.83 -1.80 20.49
N ASN A 216 5.11 -0.80 20.99
CA ASN A 216 4.60 0.31 20.16
C ASN A 216 5.74 1.10 19.50
N GLU A 217 6.86 1.27 20.21
CA GLU A 217 8.05 1.96 19.72
C GLU A 217 8.68 1.18 18.57
N LYS A 218 8.93 -0.13 18.74
CA LYS A 218 9.47 -0.99 17.69
C LYS A 218 8.57 -1.01 16.45
N LYS A 219 7.26 -1.15 16.65
CA LYS A 219 6.24 -1.14 15.59
C LYS A 219 6.31 0.15 14.76
N SER A 220 6.29 1.30 15.45
CA SER A 220 6.30 2.62 14.81
C SER A 220 7.59 2.85 14.02
N VAL A 221 8.74 2.51 14.62
CA VAL A 221 10.05 2.62 13.98
C VAL A 221 10.16 1.67 12.79
N ALA A 222 9.78 0.40 12.95
CA ALA A 222 9.84 -0.57 11.87
C ALA A 222 8.96 -0.16 10.67
N LEU A 223 7.74 0.32 10.93
CA LEU A 223 6.87 0.86 9.88
C LEU A 223 7.50 2.06 9.18
N ALA A 224 8.10 3.00 9.94
CA ALA A 224 8.78 4.16 9.38
C ALA A 224 9.98 3.75 8.50
N ILE A 225 10.84 2.86 8.98
CA ILE A 225 11.98 2.33 8.22
C ILE A 225 11.49 1.65 6.94
N CYS A 226 10.54 0.71 7.03
CA CYS A 226 10.02 0.00 5.87
C CYS A 226 9.38 0.96 4.85
N ASN A 227 8.63 1.96 5.31
CA ASN A 227 8.00 2.94 4.44
C ASN A 227 9.04 3.84 3.76
N THR A 228 10.05 4.31 4.48
CA THR A 228 11.13 5.12 3.92
C THR A 228 11.92 4.35 2.87
N PHE A 229 12.43 3.16 3.20
CA PHE A 229 13.15 2.31 2.25
C PHE A 229 12.28 1.88 1.08
N GLY A 230 11.00 1.59 1.32
CA GLY A 230 10.04 1.29 0.27
C GLY A 230 9.93 2.43 -0.73
N ASN A 231 9.74 3.66 -0.26
CA ASN A 231 9.59 4.84 -1.12
C ASN A 231 10.86 5.25 -1.88
N VAL A 232 12.06 4.75 -1.50
CA VAL A 232 13.26 4.89 -2.34
C VAL A 232 13.03 4.32 -3.75
N ALA A 233 12.09 3.39 -3.92
CA ALA A 233 11.66 2.92 -5.24
C ALA A 233 11.27 4.05 -6.19
N SER A 234 10.70 5.14 -5.69
CA SER A 234 10.32 6.29 -6.51
C SER A 234 11.51 7.02 -7.15
N VAL A 235 12.73 6.84 -6.61
CA VAL A 235 13.95 7.47 -7.14
C VAL A 235 14.43 6.77 -8.42
N TYR A 236 14.38 5.46 -8.46
CA TYR A 236 14.94 4.69 -9.58
C TYR A 236 13.88 4.14 -10.54
N THR A 237 12.64 3.94 -10.12
CA THR A 237 11.59 3.44 -11.02
C THR A 237 11.33 4.33 -12.24
N PRO A 238 11.43 5.68 -12.19
CA PRO A 238 11.32 6.50 -13.39
C PRO A 238 12.31 6.15 -14.50
N TYR A 239 13.51 5.73 -14.14
CA TYR A 239 14.54 5.34 -15.13
C TYR A 239 14.24 4.01 -15.83
N ILE A 240 13.31 3.21 -15.29
CA ILE A 240 12.85 1.95 -15.89
C ILE A 240 11.81 2.22 -17.00
N TRP A 241 11.21 3.43 -17.02
CA TRP A 241 10.19 3.87 -17.97
C TRP A 241 10.69 4.93 -18.95
N PRO A 242 11.79 4.71 -19.72
CA PRO A 242 12.28 5.69 -20.66
C PRO A 242 11.29 5.84 -21.83
N LYS A 243 11.07 7.07 -22.29
CA LYS A 243 10.21 7.35 -23.45
C LYS A 243 10.64 6.61 -24.71
N SER A 244 11.93 6.32 -24.86
CA SER A 244 12.51 5.57 -25.98
C SER A 244 12.06 4.11 -26.08
N ASP A 245 11.51 3.52 -25.00
CA ASP A 245 10.97 2.15 -24.98
C ASP A 245 9.48 2.11 -25.36
N GLY A 246 8.85 3.27 -25.55
CA GLY A 246 7.47 3.38 -26.01
C GLY A 246 7.30 2.90 -27.45
N PRO A 247 6.08 2.49 -27.85
CA PRO A 247 4.85 2.43 -27.03
C PRO A 247 4.68 1.13 -26.22
N ARG A 248 5.64 0.19 -26.31
CA ARG A 248 5.54 -1.14 -25.65
C ARG A 248 6.02 -1.18 -24.21
N TYR A 249 7.02 -0.37 -23.86
CA TYR A 249 7.63 -0.35 -22.52
C TYR A 249 8.02 -1.74 -22.00
N LEU A 250 8.58 -2.62 -22.87
CA LEU A 250 8.89 -4.01 -22.54
C LEU A 250 9.83 -4.15 -21.36
N LYS A 251 10.87 -3.30 -21.29
CA LYS A 251 11.83 -3.32 -20.17
C LYS A 251 11.15 -3.04 -18.84
N ALA A 252 10.25 -2.06 -18.81
CA ALA A 252 9.51 -1.68 -17.62
C ALA A 252 8.57 -2.78 -17.15
N TRP A 253 7.85 -3.44 -18.07
CA TRP A 253 6.98 -4.56 -17.73
C TRP A 253 7.76 -5.75 -17.20
N MET A 254 8.87 -6.13 -17.86
CA MET A 254 9.73 -7.23 -17.42
C MET A 254 10.35 -6.97 -16.04
N ALA A 255 10.82 -5.74 -15.78
CA ALA A 255 11.32 -5.34 -14.47
C ALA A 255 10.22 -5.44 -13.41
N SER A 256 9.00 -4.95 -13.69
CA SER A 256 7.86 -5.02 -12.77
C SER A 256 7.44 -6.46 -12.45
N ILE A 257 7.55 -7.37 -13.42
CA ILE A 257 7.33 -8.81 -13.22
C ILE A 257 8.42 -9.39 -12.31
N ALA A 258 9.70 -9.08 -12.56
CA ALA A 258 10.81 -9.53 -11.74
C ALA A 258 10.68 -9.06 -10.28
N PHE A 259 10.33 -7.79 -10.05
CA PHE A 259 10.03 -7.27 -8.73
C PHE A 259 8.86 -8.01 -8.06
N SER A 260 7.80 -8.32 -8.82
CA SER A 260 6.64 -9.06 -8.30
C SER A 260 7.00 -10.49 -7.88
N ILE A 261 7.85 -11.17 -8.65
CA ILE A 261 8.41 -12.48 -8.28
C ILE A 261 9.22 -12.38 -6.99
N GLY A 262 10.07 -11.36 -6.88
CA GLY A 262 10.85 -11.11 -5.65
C GLY A 262 9.97 -10.94 -4.42
N VAL A 263 8.85 -10.22 -4.52
CA VAL A 263 7.85 -10.11 -3.44
C VAL A 263 7.31 -11.47 -3.03
N ILE A 264 6.92 -12.31 -4.00
CA ILE A 264 6.40 -13.66 -3.72
C ILE A 264 7.44 -14.51 -3.02
N VAL A 265 8.67 -14.52 -3.50
CA VAL A 265 9.79 -15.31 -2.92
C VAL A 265 10.02 -14.91 -1.46
N ILE A 266 10.11 -13.61 -1.17
CA ILE A 266 10.33 -13.14 0.20
C ILE A 266 9.11 -13.44 1.08
N ALA A 267 7.88 -13.28 0.57
CA ALA A 267 6.67 -13.61 1.31
C ALA A 267 6.64 -15.09 1.73
N TRP A 268 7.01 -16.01 0.85
CA TRP A 268 7.11 -17.43 1.18
C TRP A 268 8.26 -17.76 2.14
N ALA A 269 9.41 -17.11 1.99
CA ALA A 269 10.52 -17.24 2.95
C ALA A 269 10.09 -16.79 4.35
N MET A 270 9.41 -15.65 4.45
CA MET A 270 8.85 -15.15 5.71
C MET A 270 7.80 -16.09 6.29
N ARG A 271 6.89 -16.63 5.47
CA ARG A 271 5.91 -17.64 5.89
C ARG A 271 6.57 -18.83 6.57
N ILE A 272 7.55 -19.45 5.89
CA ILE A 272 8.27 -20.61 6.41
C ILE A 272 8.94 -20.27 7.75
N THR A 273 9.55 -19.11 7.84
CA THR A 273 10.22 -18.68 9.06
C THR A 273 9.25 -18.44 10.22
N LEU A 274 8.16 -17.72 9.96
CA LEU A 274 7.15 -17.45 10.98
C LEU A 274 6.44 -18.74 11.43
N GLN A 275 6.20 -19.69 10.53
CA GLN A 275 5.70 -21.02 10.88
C GLN A 275 6.64 -21.78 11.82
N ARG A 276 7.96 -21.73 11.54
CA ARG A 276 8.98 -22.35 12.42
C ARG A 276 9.01 -21.67 13.80
N GLN A 277 8.94 -20.34 13.83
CA GLN A 277 8.87 -19.59 15.08
C GLN A 277 7.60 -19.92 15.87
N ASN A 278 6.45 -19.98 15.23
CA ASN A 278 5.18 -20.35 15.88
C ASN A 278 5.23 -21.78 16.45
N LYS A 279 5.84 -22.74 15.72
CA LYS A 279 6.04 -24.10 16.26
C LYS A 279 6.92 -24.12 17.49
N LYS A 280 8.00 -23.29 17.51
CA LYS A 280 8.86 -23.15 18.67
C LYS A 280 8.12 -22.53 19.84
N MET A 281 7.39 -21.42 19.61
CA MET A 281 6.60 -20.75 20.67
C MET A 281 5.57 -21.69 21.29
N ARG A 282 4.84 -22.47 20.46
CA ARG A 282 3.86 -23.46 20.99
C ARG A 282 4.48 -24.54 21.86
N ARG A 283 5.73 -24.91 21.58
CA ARG A 283 6.47 -25.92 22.35
C ARG A 283 6.99 -25.34 23.66
N ASP A 284 7.56 -24.13 23.60
CA ASP A 284 8.27 -23.52 24.72
C ASP A 284 7.28 -22.80 25.67
N HIS A 285 6.13 -22.33 25.15
CA HIS A 285 5.10 -21.58 25.88
C HIS A 285 3.68 -22.04 25.47
N PRO A 286 3.21 -23.19 25.98
CA PRO A 286 1.89 -23.74 25.62
C PRO A 286 0.69 -22.84 26.01
N GLU A 287 0.90 -21.94 26.96
CA GLU A 287 -0.08 -20.98 27.46
C GLU A 287 -0.40 -19.82 26.48
N LEU A 288 0.48 -19.59 25.47
CA LEU A 288 0.27 -18.52 24.51
C LEU A 288 -0.85 -18.86 23.52
N THR A 289 -1.75 -17.91 23.34
CA THR A 289 -2.88 -18.03 22.38
C THR A 289 -2.62 -17.32 21.07
N ASN A 290 -1.74 -16.31 21.04
CA ASN A 290 -1.47 -15.48 19.88
C ASN A 290 -0.15 -15.85 19.21
N PHE A 291 -0.20 -16.05 17.89
CA PHE A 291 0.92 -16.46 17.08
C PHE A 291 1.09 -15.52 15.89
N TYR A 292 2.28 -15.49 15.32
CA TYR A 292 2.54 -14.69 14.12
C TYR A 292 1.62 -15.13 12.96
N VAL A 293 1.00 -14.15 12.32
CA VAL A 293 0.22 -14.34 11.09
C VAL A 293 1.16 -14.45 9.90
N TYR A 294 0.89 -15.35 8.92
CA TYR A 294 1.76 -15.58 7.77
C TYR A 294 1.02 -15.78 6.44
#